data_890ea9dedaa9f2e648d725840f11731b
#
_entry.id   890ea9dedaa9f2e648d725840f11731b
#
_cell.length_a   1.000
_cell.length_b   1.000
_cell.length_c   1.000
_cell.angle_alpha   90.00
_cell.angle_beta   90.00
_cell.angle_gamma   90.00
#
_symmetry.space_group_name_H-M   'P 1'
#
loop_
_entity.id
_entity.type
_entity.pdbx_description
1 polymer ?
#
loop_
_entity_poly.entity_id
_entity_poly.type
_entity_poly.pdbx_seq_one_letter_code
_entity_poly.pdbx_strand_id
1 'polypeptide(L)'
;MAGKRSGVRITGETVHTYDLHVIAADVDGIVTAAGGWLCDRARAGWQVTVTVPPDRDVRALTILGLDVDTHEPALHALPGTAAVAVDARVLRDDERLRERVLSLVDAARAEVTVWGDPSPVGPDGRFDRVVHRLSAAARAFKARALQTTGQVAPDLAVETFVSAALWYPPDGADLMPLPER
;
A
#
# COMPACT_ATOMS: atom_id res chain seq x y z
N MET A 1 17.07 -2.66 30.56
CA MET A 1 16.50 -4.02 30.65
C MET A 1 15.47 -4.20 29.55
N ALA A 2 15.82 -4.92 28.50
CA ALA A 2 14.95 -5.17 27.34
C ALA A 2 14.01 -6.35 27.65
N GLY A 3 12.72 -6.09 27.72
CA GLY A 3 11.69 -7.10 27.93
C GLY A 3 11.43 -7.91 26.67
N LYS A 4 11.94 -9.12 26.64
CA LYS A 4 11.72 -10.14 25.63
C LYS A 4 10.26 -10.57 25.66
N ARG A 5 9.44 -10.18 24.67
CA ARG A 5 8.07 -10.71 24.52
C ARG A 5 8.16 -12.13 24.01
N SER A 6 7.84 -13.07 24.90
CA SER A 6 7.78 -14.50 24.63
C SER A 6 6.50 -14.78 23.84
N GLY A 7 6.63 -15.18 22.58
CA GLY A 7 5.51 -15.64 21.78
C GLY A 7 5.03 -16.98 22.27
N VAL A 8 3.74 -17.09 22.50
CA VAL A 8 3.05 -18.36 22.80
C VAL A 8 3.03 -19.21 21.52
N ARG A 9 3.71 -20.35 21.54
CA ARG A 9 3.61 -21.37 20.48
C ARG A 9 2.27 -22.08 20.62
N ILE A 10 1.38 -21.86 19.72
CA ILE A 10 0.24 -22.74 19.47
C ILE A 10 0.56 -23.55 18.23
N THR A 11 0.67 -24.86 18.42
CA THR A 11 0.81 -25.95 17.44
C THR A 11 0.76 -25.56 15.95
N GLY A 12 1.93 -25.52 15.29
CA GLY A 12 2.05 -25.94 13.89
C GLY A 12 1.65 -24.99 12.79
N GLU A 13 0.98 -23.88 13.05
CA GLU A 13 0.69 -22.86 12.03
C GLU A 13 1.74 -21.76 12.07
N THR A 14 2.54 -21.69 11.02
CA THR A 14 3.39 -20.54 10.76
C THR A 14 2.46 -19.36 10.48
N VAL A 15 2.34 -18.41 11.40
CA VAL A 15 1.62 -17.16 11.15
C VAL A 15 2.43 -16.42 10.08
N HIS A 16 1.98 -16.47 8.84
CA HIS A 16 2.55 -15.66 7.76
C HIS A 16 2.12 -14.21 8.02
N THR A 17 3.06 -13.36 8.37
CA THR A 17 2.85 -11.93 8.39
C THR A 17 2.94 -11.42 6.94
N TYR A 18 1.91 -10.77 6.48
CA TYR A 18 1.93 -10.11 5.18
C TYR A 18 2.47 -8.70 5.35
N ASP A 19 3.54 -8.38 4.65
CA ASP A 19 4.19 -7.08 4.70
C ASP A 19 3.83 -6.26 3.46
N LEU A 20 3.36 -5.04 3.65
CA LEU A 20 3.10 -4.07 2.58
C LEU A 20 4.02 -2.87 2.74
N HIS A 21 4.95 -2.73 1.82
CA HIS A 21 5.85 -1.57 1.73
C HIS A 21 5.24 -0.51 0.83
N VAL A 22 5.03 0.68 1.36
CA VAL A 22 4.37 1.78 0.66
C VAL A 22 5.34 2.93 0.46
N ILE A 23 5.48 3.41 -0.77
CA ILE A 23 6.38 4.53 -1.11
C ILE A 23 5.54 5.68 -1.66
N ALA A 24 5.49 6.78 -0.94
CA ALA A 24 4.64 7.92 -1.27
C ALA A 24 5.46 9.21 -1.46
N ALA A 25 5.02 10.04 -2.40
CA ALA A 25 5.62 11.36 -2.64
C ALA A 25 5.31 12.36 -1.50
N ASP A 26 4.14 12.25 -0.90
CA ASP A 26 3.70 13.08 0.23
C ASP A 26 2.55 12.44 1.00
N VAL A 27 2.29 12.97 2.20
CA VAL A 27 1.24 12.47 3.10
C VAL A 27 -0.17 12.74 2.56
N ASP A 28 -0.40 13.90 1.97
CA ASP A 28 -1.73 14.29 1.49
C ASP A 28 -2.16 13.42 0.32
N GLY A 29 -1.25 13.16 -0.61
CA GLY A 29 -1.47 12.32 -1.78
C GLY A 29 -1.82 10.88 -1.41
N ILE A 30 -1.06 10.25 -0.51
CA ILE A 30 -1.33 8.87 -0.09
C ILE A 30 -2.64 8.77 0.68
N VAL A 31 -2.94 9.70 1.59
CA VAL A 31 -4.21 9.69 2.35
C VAL A 31 -5.40 9.82 1.40
N THR A 32 -5.28 10.72 0.41
CA THR A 32 -6.35 10.96 -0.56
C THR A 32 -6.58 9.77 -1.48
N ALA A 33 -5.52 9.20 -2.05
CA ALA A 33 -5.61 8.22 -3.12
C ALA A 33 -5.71 6.76 -2.63
N ALA A 34 -5.06 6.42 -1.50
CA ALA A 34 -4.90 5.03 -1.04
C ALA A 34 -5.21 4.82 0.45
N GLY A 35 -5.50 5.90 1.20
CA GLY A 35 -5.60 5.84 2.66
C GLY A 35 -6.65 4.87 3.18
N GLY A 36 -7.76 4.70 2.47
CA GLY A 36 -8.81 3.78 2.85
C GLY A 36 -8.42 2.33 2.67
N TRP A 37 -7.84 1.99 1.52
CA TRP A 37 -7.32 0.66 1.22
C TRP A 37 -6.21 0.24 2.20
N LEU A 38 -5.25 1.13 2.45
CA LEU A 38 -4.17 0.86 3.39
C LEU A 38 -4.69 0.65 4.82
N CYS A 39 -5.69 1.45 5.25
CA CYS A 39 -6.37 1.27 6.53
C CYS A 39 -7.04 -0.11 6.62
N ASP A 40 -7.75 -0.54 5.57
CA ASP A 40 -8.40 -1.85 5.54
C ASP A 40 -7.37 -2.99 5.58
N ARG A 41 -6.25 -2.90 4.86
CA ARG A 41 -5.15 -3.88 4.94
C ARG A 41 -4.53 -3.94 6.34
N ALA A 42 -4.22 -2.81 6.97
CA ALA A 42 -3.69 -2.77 8.33
C ALA A 42 -4.66 -3.43 9.32
N ARG A 43 -5.97 -3.19 9.19
CA ARG A 43 -7.02 -3.80 10.02
C ARG A 43 -7.20 -5.29 9.75
N ALA A 44 -6.89 -5.75 8.55
CA ALA A 44 -6.87 -7.17 8.18
C ALA A 44 -5.61 -7.91 8.68
N GLY A 45 -4.70 -7.21 9.37
CA GLY A 45 -3.51 -7.82 9.98
C GLY A 45 -2.23 -7.70 9.13
N TRP A 46 -2.25 -6.93 8.05
CA TRP A 46 -1.04 -6.61 7.30
C TRP A 46 -0.14 -5.66 8.11
N GLN A 47 1.16 -5.88 8.03
CA GLN A 47 2.16 -4.90 8.47
C GLN A 47 2.34 -3.88 7.32
N VAL A 48 1.77 -2.69 7.50
CA VAL A 48 1.83 -1.64 6.48
C VAL A 48 2.84 -0.59 6.90
N THR A 49 3.96 -0.51 6.19
CA THR A 49 5.02 0.47 6.45
C THR A 49 5.09 1.49 5.32
N VAL A 50 4.90 2.75 5.65
CA VAL A 50 4.87 3.86 4.69
C VAL A 50 6.19 4.62 4.73
N THR A 51 6.86 4.70 3.60
CA THR A 51 8.00 5.60 3.39
C THR A 51 7.53 6.90 2.76
N VAL A 52 7.78 8.00 3.46
CA VAL A 52 7.52 9.38 2.99
C VAL A 52 8.79 10.21 3.14
N PRO A 53 8.94 11.34 2.41
CA PRO A 53 10.04 12.26 2.64
C PRO A 53 10.13 12.70 4.10
N PRO A 54 11.35 12.92 4.63
CA PRO A 54 11.55 13.33 6.02
C PRO A 54 10.87 14.67 6.33
N ASP A 55 10.71 14.95 7.64
CA ASP A 55 10.18 16.22 8.17
C ASP A 55 8.72 16.52 7.76
N ARG A 56 7.92 15.48 7.51
CA ARG A 56 6.48 15.61 7.22
C ARG A 56 5.64 15.34 8.46
N ASP A 57 4.50 16.00 8.55
CA ASP A 57 3.49 15.68 9.55
C ASP A 57 2.79 14.35 9.18
N VAL A 58 3.09 13.31 9.93
CA VAL A 58 2.59 11.95 9.69
C VAL A 58 1.36 11.58 10.51
N ARG A 59 0.74 12.52 11.24
CA ARG A 59 -0.43 12.26 12.10
C ARG A 59 -1.57 11.61 11.34
N ALA A 60 -1.78 12.00 10.08
CA ALA A 60 -2.81 11.40 9.22
C ALA A 60 -2.57 9.90 9.01
N LEU A 61 -1.31 9.47 8.80
CA LEU A 61 -0.94 8.07 8.63
C LEU A 61 -1.13 7.28 9.94
N THR A 62 -0.78 7.87 11.07
CA THR A 62 -1.01 7.27 12.40
C THR A 62 -2.52 7.04 12.66
N ILE A 63 -3.38 7.97 12.25
CA ILE A 63 -4.85 7.83 12.35
C ILE A 63 -5.33 6.62 11.54
N LEU A 64 -4.73 6.36 10.39
CA LEU A 64 -5.04 5.21 9.53
C LEU A 64 -4.49 3.88 10.07
N GLY A 65 -3.68 3.90 11.15
CA GLY A 65 -3.04 2.72 11.74
C GLY A 65 -1.82 2.24 10.96
N LEU A 66 -1.14 3.14 10.26
CA LEU A 66 0.02 2.84 9.43
C LEU A 66 1.32 3.17 10.16
N ASP A 67 2.31 2.30 10.03
CA ASP A 67 3.67 2.56 10.49
C ASP A 67 4.42 3.44 9.48
N VAL A 68 5.29 4.32 9.96
CA VAL A 68 6.05 5.24 9.11
C VAL A 68 7.53 4.98 9.25
N ASP A 69 8.22 4.82 8.13
CA ASP A 69 9.67 4.78 8.03
C ASP A 69 10.15 5.92 7.12
N THR A 70 11.23 6.57 7.53
CA THR A 70 11.89 7.61 6.73
C THR A 70 13.02 7.04 5.87
N HIS A 71 13.34 5.75 6.04
CA HIS A 71 14.36 5.07 5.27
C HIS A 71 13.76 4.44 4.01
N GLU A 72 14.50 4.53 2.91
CA GLU A 72 14.10 3.89 1.66
C GLU A 72 14.00 2.36 1.86
N PRO A 73 12.89 1.72 1.46
CA PRO A 73 12.73 0.28 1.65
C PRO A 73 13.74 -0.49 0.81
N ALA A 74 14.32 -1.53 1.42
CA ALA A 74 15.27 -2.41 0.76
C ALA A 74 14.56 -3.38 -0.20
N LEU A 75 14.07 -2.91 -1.34
CA LEU A 75 13.27 -3.69 -2.30
C LEU A 75 13.97 -4.96 -2.80
N HIS A 76 15.31 -5.02 -2.73
CA HIS A 76 16.08 -6.21 -3.11
C HIS A 76 16.03 -7.34 -2.07
N ALA A 77 15.65 -7.03 -0.84
CA ALA A 77 15.61 -7.96 0.29
C ALA A 77 14.18 -8.27 0.77
N LEU A 78 13.15 -7.97 -0.03
CA LEU A 78 11.77 -8.24 0.34
C LEU A 78 11.54 -9.76 0.47
N PRO A 79 10.86 -10.20 1.55
CA PRO A 79 10.40 -11.58 1.67
C PRO A 79 9.40 -11.91 0.56
N GLY A 80 9.28 -13.18 0.18
CA GLY A 80 8.41 -13.63 -0.92
C GLY A 80 6.91 -13.45 -0.68
N THR A 81 6.50 -12.99 0.51
CA THR A 81 5.12 -12.65 0.89
C THR A 81 4.87 -11.14 0.92
N ALA A 82 5.85 -10.34 0.51
CA ALA A 82 5.74 -8.90 0.52
C ALA A 82 4.93 -8.39 -0.66
N ALA A 83 4.21 -7.29 -0.42
CA ALA A 83 3.59 -6.46 -1.43
C ALA A 83 4.23 -5.06 -1.43
N VAL A 84 4.19 -4.38 -2.55
CA VAL A 84 4.71 -3.02 -2.71
C VAL A 84 3.62 -2.14 -3.30
N ALA A 85 3.39 -0.99 -2.68
CA ALA A 85 2.49 0.03 -3.21
C ALA A 85 3.24 1.34 -3.43
N VAL A 86 3.07 1.97 -4.59
CA VAL A 86 3.90 3.12 -4.97
C VAL A 86 3.05 4.24 -5.57
N ASP A 87 3.39 5.47 -5.21
CA ASP A 87 2.91 6.67 -5.90
C ASP A 87 3.55 6.77 -7.29
N ALA A 88 2.74 6.88 -8.32
CA ALA A 88 3.21 7.02 -9.69
C ALA A 88 4.16 8.22 -9.89
N ARG A 89 4.00 9.28 -9.08
CA ARG A 89 4.89 10.45 -9.12
C ARG A 89 6.32 10.07 -8.72
N VAL A 90 6.48 9.22 -7.72
CA VAL A 90 7.81 8.74 -7.30
C VAL A 90 8.46 7.91 -8.40
N LEU A 91 7.70 7.04 -9.07
CA LEU A 91 8.20 6.24 -10.20
C LEU A 91 8.59 7.09 -11.41
N ARG A 92 7.89 8.21 -11.63
CA ARG A 92 8.23 9.14 -12.70
C ARG A 92 9.53 9.88 -12.42
N ASP A 93 9.75 10.26 -11.16
CA ASP A 93 10.84 11.13 -10.75
C ASP A 93 12.12 10.35 -10.39
N ASP A 94 12.01 9.04 -10.08
CA ASP A 94 13.12 8.13 -9.78
C ASP A 94 13.14 6.92 -10.71
N GLU A 95 14.00 6.98 -11.74
CA GLU A 95 14.16 5.91 -12.73
C GLU A 95 14.70 4.62 -12.11
N ARG A 96 15.61 4.71 -11.14
CA ARG A 96 16.20 3.52 -10.49
C ARG A 96 15.16 2.79 -9.66
N LEU A 97 14.31 3.53 -8.95
CA LEU A 97 13.20 2.93 -8.21
C LEU A 97 12.20 2.28 -9.17
N ARG A 98 11.85 2.97 -10.26
CA ARG A 98 10.97 2.43 -11.29
C ARG A 98 11.48 1.11 -11.86
N GLU A 99 12.76 1.03 -12.25
CA GLU A 99 13.37 -0.20 -12.76
C GLU A 99 13.32 -1.33 -11.73
N ARG A 100 13.61 -1.03 -10.45
CA ARG A 100 13.52 -2.02 -9.36
C ARG A 100 12.10 -2.54 -9.15
N VAL A 101 11.11 -1.65 -9.16
CA VAL A 101 9.69 -2.02 -9.00
C VAL A 101 9.24 -2.89 -10.17
N LEU A 102 9.55 -2.51 -11.41
CA LEU A 102 9.22 -3.31 -12.58
C LEU A 102 9.92 -4.67 -12.57
N SER A 103 11.16 -4.77 -12.07
CA SER A 103 11.85 -6.04 -11.94
C SER A 103 11.19 -7.00 -10.93
N LEU A 104 10.52 -6.49 -9.89
CA LEU A 104 9.74 -7.32 -8.97
C LEU A 104 8.53 -7.94 -9.68
N VAL A 105 7.88 -7.19 -10.55
CA VAL A 105 6.75 -7.68 -11.36
C VAL A 105 7.23 -8.74 -12.34
N ASP A 106 8.28 -8.45 -13.12
CA ASP A 106 8.82 -9.36 -14.14
C ASP A 106 9.32 -10.68 -13.54
N ALA A 107 9.86 -10.62 -12.33
CA ALA A 107 10.33 -11.80 -11.60
C ALA A 107 9.24 -12.50 -10.78
N ALA A 108 8.00 -12.01 -10.80
CA ALA A 108 6.89 -12.50 -10.00
C ALA A 108 7.24 -12.63 -8.49
N ARG A 109 7.93 -11.63 -7.92
CA ARG A 109 8.44 -11.68 -6.55
C ARG A 109 7.57 -10.94 -5.54
N ALA A 110 6.74 -9.99 -5.98
CA ALA A 110 5.85 -9.23 -5.12
C ALA A 110 4.60 -8.79 -5.90
N GLU A 111 3.49 -8.65 -5.20
CA GLU A 111 2.35 -7.87 -5.69
C GLU A 111 2.78 -6.40 -5.74
N VAL A 112 2.55 -5.74 -6.86
CA VAL A 112 2.85 -4.31 -7.02
C VAL A 112 1.57 -3.56 -7.36
N THR A 113 1.24 -2.56 -6.55
CA THR A 113 0.08 -1.68 -6.74
C THR A 113 0.54 -0.24 -6.90
N VAL A 114 0.00 0.47 -7.88
CA VAL A 114 0.36 1.86 -8.17
C VAL A 114 -0.89 2.74 -8.19
N TRP A 115 -0.84 3.88 -7.51
CA TRP A 115 -1.88 4.91 -7.58
C TRP A 115 -1.39 6.16 -8.29
N GLY A 116 -2.31 6.95 -8.81
CA GLY A 116 -2.05 8.13 -9.61
C GLY A 116 -2.03 7.83 -11.11
N ASP A 117 -1.30 8.63 -11.88
CA ASP A 117 -1.15 8.42 -13.33
C ASP A 117 -0.26 7.20 -13.62
N PRO A 118 -0.76 6.13 -14.23
CA PRO A 118 -0.01 4.90 -14.44
C PRO A 118 1.05 4.99 -15.54
N SER A 119 1.20 6.11 -16.23
CA SER A 119 2.17 6.28 -17.34
C SER A 119 3.58 5.75 -17.05
N PRO A 120 4.14 5.89 -15.82
CA PRO A 120 5.48 5.40 -15.52
C PRO A 120 5.64 3.88 -15.59
N VAL A 121 4.56 3.09 -15.44
CA VAL A 121 4.63 1.63 -15.48
C VAL A 121 4.37 1.05 -16.88
N GLY A 122 3.98 1.90 -17.83
CA GLY A 122 3.82 1.54 -19.23
C GLY A 122 2.48 0.86 -19.57
N PRO A 123 2.14 0.78 -20.86
CA PRO A 123 0.87 0.25 -21.36
C PRO A 123 0.94 -1.25 -21.71
N ASP A 124 1.95 -1.98 -21.30
CA ASP A 124 2.31 -3.31 -21.80
C ASP A 124 1.50 -4.48 -21.20
N GLY A 125 0.40 -4.18 -20.50
CA GLY A 125 -0.50 -5.20 -19.97
C GLY A 125 0.00 -5.94 -18.73
N ARG A 126 1.12 -5.52 -18.12
CA ARG A 126 1.61 -6.08 -16.84
C ARG A 126 0.75 -5.67 -15.65
N PHE A 127 0.01 -4.58 -15.77
CA PHE A 127 -0.82 -4.02 -14.72
C PHE A 127 -2.27 -3.96 -15.15
N ASP A 128 -3.15 -4.51 -14.33
CA ASP A 128 -4.59 -4.42 -14.49
C ASP A 128 -5.16 -3.24 -13.71
N ARG A 129 -6.23 -2.64 -14.24
CA ARG A 129 -6.99 -1.63 -13.47
C ARG A 129 -7.83 -2.33 -12.43
N VAL A 130 -7.70 -1.89 -11.19
CA VAL A 130 -8.38 -2.48 -10.05
C VAL A 130 -9.05 -1.42 -9.19
N VAL A 131 -10.03 -1.83 -8.40
CA VAL A 131 -10.76 -0.98 -7.46
C VAL A 131 -10.83 -1.66 -6.10
N HIS A 132 -10.66 -0.85 -5.03
CA HIS A 132 -10.95 -1.24 -3.66
C HIS A 132 -12.22 -0.54 -3.18
N ARG A 133 -13.15 -1.30 -2.58
CA ARG A 133 -14.31 -0.76 -1.87
C ARG A 133 -13.96 -0.57 -0.41
N LEU A 134 -14.01 0.67 0.05
CA LEU A 134 -13.68 0.99 1.42
C LEU A 134 -14.73 0.43 2.38
N SER A 135 -14.27 -0.22 3.45
CA SER A 135 -15.11 -0.54 4.59
C SER A 135 -15.68 0.72 5.26
N ALA A 136 -16.74 0.59 6.03
CA ALA A 136 -17.28 1.71 6.80
C ALA A 136 -16.25 2.31 7.76
N ALA A 137 -15.41 1.45 8.37
CA ALA A 137 -14.32 1.88 9.24
C ALA A 137 -13.26 2.66 8.47
N ALA A 138 -12.79 2.15 7.33
CA ALA A 138 -11.78 2.84 6.50
C ALA A 138 -12.27 4.21 6.06
N ARG A 139 -13.53 4.34 5.66
CA ARG A 139 -14.12 5.66 5.31
C ARG A 139 -14.07 6.63 6.48
N ALA A 140 -14.44 6.19 7.69
CA ALA A 140 -14.42 7.04 8.88
C ALA A 140 -13.00 7.47 9.26
N PHE A 141 -12.03 6.54 9.26
CA PHE A 141 -10.62 6.83 9.54
C PHE A 141 -10.01 7.75 8.48
N LYS A 142 -10.27 7.48 7.20
CA LYS A 142 -9.81 8.33 6.09
C LYS A 142 -10.37 9.74 6.20
N ALA A 143 -11.66 9.90 6.47
CA ALA A 143 -12.27 11.20 6.68
C ALA A 143 -11.59 11.98 7.83
N ARG A 144 -11.28 11.29 8.93
CA ARG A 144 -10.57 11.89 10.06
C ARG A 144 -9.12 12.25 9.71
N ALA A 145 -8.42 11.41 8.98
CA ALA A 145 -7.06 11.68 8.52
C ALA A 145 -7.00 12.91 7.60
N LEU A 146 -7.93 13.03 6.64
CA LEU A 146 -8.03 14.18 5.73
C LEU A 146 -8.30 15.49 6.47
N GLN A 147 -9.08 15.46 7.56
CA GLN A 147 -9.29 16.67 8.39
C GLN A 147 -7.98 17.19 8.99
N THR A 148 -7.01 16.33 9.32
CA THR A 148 -5.71 16.76 9.87
C THR A 148 -4.81 17.38 8.83
N THR A 149 -5.03 17.10 7.54
CA THR A 149 -4.31 17.72 6.42
C THR A 149 -5.03 18.97 5.88
N GLY A 150 -6.14 19.37 6.50
CA GLY A 150 -6.95 20.52 6.05
C GLY A 150 -7.77 20.24 4.79
N GLN A 151 -7.87 18.99 4.38
CA GLN A 151 -8.63 18.58 3.20
C GLN A 151 -10.06 18.16 3.56
N VAL A 152 -10.97 18.43 2.66
CA VAL A 152 -12.35 17.92 2.78
C VAL A 152 -12.37 16.49 2.26
N ALA A 153 -12.90 15.56 3.06
CA ALA A 153 -13.06 14.20 2.64
C ALA A 153 -13.99 14.11 1.42
N PRO A 154 -13.52 13.66 0.25
CA PRO A 154 -14.44 13.32 -0.81
C PRO A 154 -15.29 12.14 -0.34
N ASP A 155 -16.58 12.13 -0.70
CA ASP A 155 -17.45 10.97 -0.42
C ASP A 155 -17.13 9.82 -1.38
N LEU A 156 -15.91 9.31 -1.23
CA LEU A 156 -15.39 8.20 -2.05
C LEU A 156 -15.61 6.88 -1.34
N ALA A 157 -16.54 6.09 -1.86
CA ALA A 157 -16.73 4.71 -1.41
C ALA A 157 -15.66 3.76 -1.97
N VAL A 158 -14.85 4.21 -2.92
CA VAL A 158 -13.88 3.39 -3.66
C VAL A 158 -12.57 4.15 -3.91
N GLU A 159 -11.48 3.40 -4.00
CA GLU A 159 -10.18 3.86 -4.46
C GLU A 159 -9.75 3.02 -5.66
N THR A 160 -9.06 3.63 -6.63
CA THR A 160 -8.68 2.98 -7.89
C THR A 160 -7.18 2.94 -8.06
N PHE A 161 -6.69 1.82 -8.60
CA PHE A 161 -5.27 1.55 -8.75
C PHE A 161 -4.99 0.87 -10.11
N VAL A 162 -3.72 0.72 -10.42
CA VAL A 162 -3.26 -0.35 -11.30
C VAL A 162 -2.43 -1.33 -10.49
N SER A 163 -2.61 -2.64 -10.72
CA SER A 163 -1.93 -3.67 -9.94
C SER A 163 -1.42 -4.80 -10.83
N ALA A 164 -0.21 -5.23 -10.54
CA ALA A 164 0.35 -6.49 -11.02
C ALA A 164 0.26 -7.49 -9.86
N ALA A 165 -0.89 -8.14 -9.74
CA ALA A 165 -1.14 -9.11 -8.70
C ALA A 165 -0.53 -10.45 -9.09
N LEU A 166 0.21 -11.06 -8.17
CA LEU A 166 0.71 -12.43 -8.36
C LEU A 166 -0.37 -13.47 -8.09
N TRP A 167 -1.35 -13.13 -7.29
CA TRP A 167 -2.38 -14.05 -6.86
C TRP A 167 -3.55 -13.30 -6.21
N TYR A 168 -4.75 -13.62 -6.62
CA TYR A 168 -5.97 -13.14 -5.98
C TYR A 168 -6.49 -14.27 -5.07
N PRO A 169 -6.54 -14.10 -3.73
CA PRO A 169 -7.14 -15.10 -2.87
C PRO A 169 -8.62 -15.29 -3.25
N PRO A 170 -9.09 -16.54 -3.33
CA PRO A 170 -10.47 -16.84 -3.73
C PRO A 170 -11.52 -16.29 -2.76
N ASP A 171 -11.12 -15.97 -1.53
CA ASP A 171 -12.01 -15.55 -0.43
C ASP A 171 -12.06 -14.02 -0.23
N GLY A 172 -12.18 -13.26 -1.31
CA GLY A 172 -12.40 -11.82 -1.24
C GLY A 172 -11.13 -11.02 -1.47
N ALA A 173 -10.75 -10.92 -2.73
CA ALA A 173 -9.72 -9.97 -3.14
C ALA A 173 -10.11 -8.57 -2.67
N ASP A 174 -9.24 -7.91 -1.94
CA ASP A 174 -9.42 -6.53 -1.53
C ASP A 174 -9.30 -5.56 -2.72
N LEU A 175 -8.62 -6.00 -3.79
CA LEU A 175 -8.55 -5.32 -5.08
C LEU A 175 -9.32 -6.13 -6.13
N MET A 176 -10.35 -5.53 -6.72
CA MET A 176 -11.19 -6.16 -7.73
C MET A 176 -10.86 -5.57 -9.11
N PRO A 177 -10.74 -6.41 -10.16
CA PRO A 177 -10.58 -5.92 -11.53
C PRO A 177 -11.71 -4.96 -11.93
N LEU A 178 -11.36 -3.85 -12.57
CA LEU A 178 -12.35 -3.00 -13.23
C LEU A 178 -12.63 -3.60 -14.61
N PRO A 179 -13.91 -3.85 -14.98
CA PRO A 179 -14.24 -4.31 -16.31
C PRO A 179 -13.79 -3.27 -17.35
N GLU A 180 -13.15 -3.74 -18.41
CA GLU A 180 -12.87 -2.91 -19.59
C GLU A 180 -14.19 -2.39 -20.17
N ARG A 181 -14.23 -1.10 -20.54
CA ARG A 181 -15.38 -0.51 -21.22
C ARG A 181 -15.27 -0.69 -22.72
#